data_9acd5e66915dfa4c3e375ae83a8197d0
#
_entry.id   9acd5e66915dfa4c3e375ae83a8197d0
#
_cell.length_a   1.000
_cell.length_b   1.000
_cell.length_c   1.000
_cell.angle_alpha   90.00
_cell.angle_beta   90.00
_cell.angle_gamma   90.00
#
_symmetry.space_group_name_H-M   'P 1'
#
loop_
_entity.id
_entity.type
_entity.pdbx_description
1 polymer ?
#
loop_
_entity_poly.entity_id
_entity_poly.type
_entity_poly.pdbx_seq_one_letter_code
_entity_poly.pdbx_strand_id
1 'polypeptide(L)'
;MRYRELYGFSHPEETGVFHAAAGRGVDIYFFGVPPEWRLPLRAYHGGMFFKNGVPAGYVELLSLFERAEVGFNLYYTFREGESAWIYARLLRLFRQVLGVTCFSVDPYQIGHENSEAVDSGAFWFYRKLGFRPTNPEVARLVEREESRMRQTPGYRSSRRTLERLAEGYILYEMPGTESGDWDHFSLRTLAQNTQRGVLPPAKPRGMESRYLRRMQKDTRLRAEWLRLGQHIAT
;
A
#
# COMPACT_ATOMS: atom_id res chain seq x y z
N MET A 1 -5.51 -15.80 4.48
CA MET A 1 -5.93 -14.87 3.42
C MET A 1 -4.73 -14.29 2.68
N ARG A 2 -3.74 -13.74 3.36
CA ARG A 2 -2.47 -13.25 2.77
C ARG A 2 -1.79 -14.30 1.87
N TYR A 3 -1.79 -15.56 2.27
CA TYR A 3 -1.20 -16.65 1.48
C TYR A 3 -1.86 -16.88 0.12
N ARG A 4 -3.19 -16.69 0.01
CA ARG A 4 -3.89 -16.87 -1.26
C ARG A 4 -3.50 -15.79 -2.29
N GLU A 5 -3.36 -14.56 -1.86
CA GLU A 5 -2.92 -13.46 -2.72
C GLU A 5 -1.46 -13.60 -3.12
N LEU A 6 -0.58 -13.99 -2.18
CA LEU A 6 0.82 -14.32 -2.49
C LEU A 6 0.93 -15.51 -3.46
N TYR A 7 0.04 -16.50 -3.34
CA TYR A 7 -0.02 -17.61 -4.28
C TYR A 7 -0.44 -17.14 -5.67
N GLY A 8 -1.33 -16.17 -5.76
CA GLY A 8 -1.72 -15.51 -7.00
C GLY A 8 -0.56 -14.81 -7.71
N PHE A 9 0.51 -14.45 -6.97
CA PHE A 9 1.72 -13.86 -7.53
C PHE A 9 2.44 -14.77 -8.54
N SER A 10 2.31 -16.10 -8.40
CA SER A 10 2.85 -17.08 -9.34
C SER A 10 1.93 -17.34 -10.55
N HIS A 11 0.78 -16.67 -10.62
CA HIS A 11 -0.19 -16.81 -11.72
C HIS A 11 -0.47 -15.42 -12.32
N PRO A 12 0.50 -14.81 -13.02
CA PRO A 12 0.28 -13.51 -13.65
C PRO A 12 -0.77 -13.62 -14.75
N GLU A 13 -1.53 -12.55 -14.94
CA GLU A 13 -2.40 -12.44 -16.11
C GLU A 13 -1.53 -12.35 -17.37
N GLU A 14 -1.66 -13.31 -18.30
CA GLU A 14 -0.77 -13.48 -19.45
C GLU A 14 -0.67 -12.24 -20.34
N THR A 15 -1.74 -11.46 -20.44
CA THR A 15 -1.83 -10.27 -21.30
C THR A 15 -1.42 -8.97 -20.62
N GLY A 16 -1.04 -8.99 -19.37
CA GLY A 16 -0.85 -7.81 -18.52
C GLY A 16 0.52 -7.66 -17.88
N VAL A 17 1.58 -8.25 -18.45
CA VAL A 17 2.94 -8.02 -17.97
C VAL A 17 3.53 -6.77 -18.59
N PHE A 18 3.84 -5.79 -17.74
CA PHE A 18 4.51 -4.55 -18.15
C PHE A 18 5.98 -4.59 -17.75
N HIS A 19 6.84 -4.16 -18.68
CA HIS A 19 8.26 -3.92 -18.40
C HIS A 19 8.53 -2.42 -18.41
N ALA A 20 9.24 -1.94 -17.42
CA ALA A 20 9.69 -0.57 -17.32
C ALA A 20 11.18 -0.50 -16.97
N ALA A 21 11.98 0.07 -17.87
CA ALA A 21 13.36 0.43 -17.54
C ALA A 21 13.36 1.73 -16.72
N ALA A 22 13.69 1.61 -15.43
CA ALA A 22 13.62 2.74 -14.50
C ALA A 22 14.88 3.62 -14.51
N GLY A 23 15.92 3.21 -15.22
CA GLY A 23 17.25 3.83 -15.23
C GLY A 23 18.19 3.23 -14.16
N ARG A 24 19.45 3.62 -14.20
CA ARG A 24 20.50 3.11 -13.29
C ARG A 24 20.61 1.59 -13.26
N GLY A 25 20.32 0.90 -14.39
CA GLY A 25 20.31 -0.56 -14.46
C GLY A 25 19.18 -1.22 -13.64
N VAL A 26 18.10 -0.49 -13.36
CA VAL A 26 16.92 -1.05 -12.71
C VAL A 26 15.82 -1.31 -13.72
N ASP A 27 15.37 -2.55 -13.77
CA ASP A 27 14.23 -3.02 -14.56
C ASP A 27 13.11 -3.45 -13.62
N ILE A 28 11.88 -3.08 -13.95
CA ILE A 28 10.68 -3.41 -13.19
C ILE A 28 9.75 -4.20 -14.10
N TYR A 29 9.38 -5.40 -13.67
CA TYR A 29 8.32 -6.20 -14.28
C TYR A 29 7.10 -6.17 -13.38
N PHE A 30 5.96 -5.84 -13.94
CA PHE A 30 4.73 -5.56 -13.22
C PHE A 30 3.56 -6.21 -13.95
N PHE A 31 2.68 -6.89 -13.21
CA PHE A 31 1.57 -7.67 -13.77
C PHE A 31 0.33 -7.66 -12.87
N GLY A 32 -0.85 -7.85 -13.50
CA GLY A 32 -2.11 -8.05 -12.79
C GLY A 32 -2.24 -9.47 -12.26
N VAL A 33 -2.92 -9.62 -11.14
CA VAL A 33 -3.34 -10.93 -10.60
C VAL A 33 -4.80 -11.16 -10.99
N PRO A 34 -5.15 -12.32 -11.60
CA PRO A 34 -6.51 -12.64 -12.02
C PRO A 34 -7.53 -12.57 -10.88
N PRO A 35 -8.82 -12.29 -11.18
CA PRO A 35 -9.86 -12.10 -10.16
C PRO A 35 -10.03 -13.26 -9.19
N GLU A 36 -9.84 -14.51 -9.62
CA GLU A 36 -9.97 -15.71 -8.81
C GLU A 36 -8.91 -15.85 -7.70
N TRP A 37 -7.78 -15.14 -7.85
CA TRP A 37 -6.66 -15.17 -6.91
C TRP A 37 -6.59 -13.95 -5.98
N ARG A 38 -7.50 -13.00 -6.13
CA ARG A 38 -7.50 -11.77 -5.34
C ARG A 38 -8.80 -11.59 -4.55
N LEU A 39 -8.77 -10.71 -3.55
CA LEU A 39 -9.97 -10.28 -2.85
C LEU A 39 -10.86 -9.43 -3.77
N PRO A 40 -12.20 -9.49 -3.59
CA PRO A 40 -13.14 -8.72 -4.40
C PRO A 40 -12.95 -7.20 -4.24
N LEU A 41 -13.53 -6.47 -5.19
CA LEU A 41 -13.64 -5.00 -5.25
C LEU A 41 -12.32 -4.24 -5.40
N ARG A 42 -11.20 -4.90 -5.55
CA ARG A 42 -9.90 -4.26 -5.74
C ARG A 42 -9.06 -4.99 -6.77
N ALA A 43 -8.20 -4.25 -7.45
CA ALA A 43 -7.17 -4.86 -8.26
C ALA A 43 -5.96 -5.24 -7.40
N TYR A 44 -5.34 -6.36 -7.71
CA TYR A 44 -4.08 -6.80 -7.12
C TYR A 44 -3.05 -6.94 -8.22
N HIS A 45 -1.92 -6.28 -8.02
CA HIS A 45 -0.80 -6.33 -8.94
C HIS A 45 0.43 -6.79 -8.18
N GLY A 46 1.23 -7.62 -8.84
CA GLY A 46 2.54 -8.02 -8.39
C GLY A 46 3.61 -7.44 -9.29
N GLY A 47 4.81 -7.30 -8.77
CA GLY A 47 5.94 -6.91 -9.57
C GLY A 47 7.26 -7.33 -8.95
N MET A 48 8.25 -7.54 -9.80
CA MET A 48 9.64 -7.74 -9.40
C MET A 48 10.51 -6.66 -10.00
N PHE A 49 11.52 -6.28 -9.27
CA PHE A 49 12.53 -5.37 -9.80
C PHE A 49 13.92 -5.98 -9.70
N PHE A 50 14.70 -5.68 -10.72
CA PHE A 50 16.03 -6.21 -10.93
C PHE A 50 17.03 -5.06 -10.96
N LYS A 51 18.23 -5.30 -10.48
CA LYS A 51 19.37 -4.38 -10.60
C LYS A 51 20.46 -5.07 -11.44
N ASN A 52 20.76 -4.52 -12.62
CA ASN A 52 21.70 -5.11 -13.55
C ASN A 52 21.42 -6.60 -13.84
N GLY A 53 20.15 -6.96 -14.01
CA GLY A 53 19.69 -8.32 -14.26
C GLY A 53 19.61 -9.23 -13.01
N VAL A 54 20.02 -8.76 -11.82
CA VAL A 54 19.92 -9.52 -10.57
C VAL A 54 18.63 -9.14 -9.83
N PRO A 55 17.82 -10.11 -9.35
CA PRO A 55 16.62 -9.83 -8.57
C PRO A 55 16.96 -9.03 -7.30
N ALA A 56 16.38 -7.86 -7.15
CA ALA A 56 16.63 -6.95 -6.03
C ALA A 56 15.48 -6.90 -5.03
N GLY A 57 14.27 -7.28 -5.45
CA GLY A 57 13.11 -7.33 -4.58
C GLY A 57 11.80 -7.48 -5.34
N TYR A 58 10.70 -7.37 -4.61
CA TYR A 58 9.36 -7.41 -5.17
C TYR A 58 8.45 -6.34 -4.58
N VAL A 59 7.36 -6.07 -5.28
CA VAL A 59 6.33 -5.12 -4.87
C VAL A 59 4.96 -5.74 -5.05
N GLU A 60 4.08 -5.45 -4.11
CA GLU A 60 2.66 -5.77 -4.15
C GLU A 60 1.86 -4.47 -4.16
N LEU A 61 0.82 -4.41 -4.97
CA LEU A 61 -0.04 -3.25 -5.06
C LEU A 61 -1.50 -3.68 -5.01
N LEU A 62 -2.21 -3.19 -4.02
CA LEU A 62 -3.64 -3.39 -3.85
C LEU A 62 -4.34 -2.07 -4.14
N SER A 63 -5.01 -1.96 -5.29
CA SER A 63 -5.59 -0.69 -5.72
C SER A 63 -7.11 -0.73 -5.85
N LEU A 64 -7.72 0.38 -5.49
CA LEU A 64 -9.12 0.69 -5.76
C LEU A 64 -9.21 2.18 -6.10
N PHE A 65 -9.59 2.48 -7.32
CA PHE A 65 -9.59 3.83 -7.90
C PHE A 65 -8.22 4.51 -7.74
N GLU A 66 -8.17 5.70 -7.16
CA GLU A 66 -6.97 6.52 -7.02
C GLU A 66 -6.09 6.11 -5.83
N ARG A 67 -6.53 5.17 -4.97
CA ARG A 67 -5.76 4.70 -3.83
C ARG A 67 -5.15 3.34 -4.07
N ALA A 68 -3.92 3.17 -3.61
CA ALA A 68 -3.25 1.88 -3.54
C ALA A 68 -2.52 1.66 -2.22
N GLU A 69 -2.61 0.46 -1.69
CA GLU A 69 -1.75 -0.05 -0.62
C GLU A 69 -0.53 -0.71 -1.26
N VAL A 70 0.66 -0.34 -0.84
CA VAL A 70 1.92 -0.81 -1.42
C VAL A 70 2.68 -1.65 -0.39
N GLY A 71 2.93 -2.91 -0.74
CA GLY A 71 3.91 -3.76 -0.08
C GLY A 71 5.23 -3.70 -0.84
N PHE A 72 6.34 -3.39 -0.16
CA PHE A 72 7.65 -3.26 -0.76
C PHE A 72 8.65 -4.10 0.02
N ASN A 73 9.32 -5.01 -0.68
CA ASN A 73 10.29 -5.90 -0.09
C ASN A 73 11.60 -5.86 -0.88
N LEU A 74 12.68 -5.62 -0.16
CA LEU A 74 14.05 -5.69 -0.69
C LEU A 74 14.70 -6.98 -0.23
N TYR A 75 15.35 -7.68 -1.14
CA TYR A 75 16.17 -8.82 -0.75
C TYR A 75 17.37 -8.35 0.06
N TYR A 76 17.80 -9.18 1.01
CA TYR A 76 18.91 -8.83 1.92
C TYR A 76 20.22 -8.51 1.19
N THR A 77 20.39 -9.06 -0.03
CA THR A 77 21.53 -8.79 -0.93
C THR A 77 21.52 -7.41 -1.55
N PHE A 78 20.42 -6.65 -1.43
CA PHE A 78 20.25 -5.36 -2.05
C PHE A 78 19.70 -4.32 -1.04
N ARG A 79 20.47 -4.01 0.00
CA ARG A 79 20.03 -3.02 1.02
C ARG A 79 20.80 -1.71 0.97
N GLU A 80 21.67 -1.50 -0.01
CA GLU A 80 22.55 -0.34 -0.07
C GLU A 80 22.02 0.77 -0.99
N GLY A 81 21.67 1.90 -0.35
CA GLY A 81 21.65 3.25 -0.92
C GLY A 81 20.57 3.60 -1.96
N GLU A 82 20.05 2.68 -2.76
CA GLU A 82 19.10 3.00 -3.85
C GLU A 82 17.64 2.66 -3.56
N SER A 83 17.31 2.08 -2.40
CA SER A 83 15.95 1.64 -2.05
C SER A 83 14.92 2.76 -2.11
N ALA A 84 15.25 3.93 -1.62
CA ALA A 84 14.37 5.10 -1.68
C ALA A 84 14.12 5.57 -3.12
N TRP A 85 15.15 5.53 -3.95
CA TRP A 85 15.05 5.90 -5.36
C TRP A 85 14.19 4.88 -6.13
N ILE A 86 14.41 3.57 -5.92
CA ILE A 86 13.61 2.50 -6.54
C ILE A 86 12.14 2.65 -6.11
N TYR A 87 11.89 2.84 -4.81
CA TYR A 87 10.54 3.02 -4.31
C TYR A 87 9.83 4.21 -4.95
N ALA A 88 10.52 5.36 -5.07
CA ALA A 88 9.95 6.53 -5.75
C ALA A 88 9.64 6.25 -7.24
N ARG A 89 10.48 5.45 -7.93
CA ARG A 89 10.22 5.02 -9.31
C ARG A 89 8.99 4.11 -9.42
N LEU A 90 8.80 3.19 -8.46
CA LEU A 90 7.61 2.35 -8.38
C LEU A 90 6.34 3.20 -8.20
N LEU A 91 6.33 4.16 -7.27
CA LEU A 91 5.17 5.04 -7.08
C LEU A 91 4.86 5.84 -8.36
N ARG A 92 5.89 6.33 -9.05
CA ARG A 92 5.72 7.04 -10.32
C ARG A 92 5.15 6.12 -11.41
N LEU A 93 5.62 4.89 -11.51
CA LEU A 93 5.11 3.89 -12.44
C LEU A 93 3.62 3.62 -12.19
N PHE A 94 3.24 3.37 -10.95
CA PHE A 94 1.84 3.14 -10.58
C PHE A 94 0.95 4.35 -10.87
N ARG A 95 1.45 5.55 -10.66
CA ARG A 95 0.77 6.78 -11.06
C ARG A 95 0.53 6.81 -12.57
N GLN A 96 1.54 6.50 -13.37
CA GLN A 96 1.46 6.57 -14.84
C GLN A 96 0.57 5.49 -15.44
N VAL A 97 0.65 4.25 -14.93
CA VAL A 97 -0.05 3.08 -15.50
C VAL A 97 -1.47 2.96 -14.94
N LEU A 98 -1.68 3.22 -13.65
CA LEU A 98 -2.94 2.95 -12.96
C LEU A 98 -3.69 4.21 -12.53
N GLY A 99 -3.11 5.39 -12.67
CA GLY A 99 -3.72 6.64 -12.24
C GLY A 99 -3.79 6.83 -10.71
N VAL A 100 -3.04 6.02 -9.93
CA VAL A 100 -3.01 6.11 -8.47
C VAL A 100 -2.40 7.42 -8.01
N THR A 101 -3.04 8.09 -7.06
CA THR A 101 -2.62 9.39 -6.50
C THR A 101 -2.42 9.36 -5.01
N CYS A 102 -2.95 8.35 -4.32
CA CYS A 102 -2.76 8.13 -2.88
C CYS A 102 -2.17 6.74 -2.64
N PHE A 103 -1.04 6.70 -1.96
CA PHE A 103 -0.36 5.48 -1.58
C PHE A 103 -0.42 5.28 -0.08
N SER A 104 -0.74 4.05 0.35
CA SER A 104 -0.74 3.66 1.76
C SER A 104 0.23 2.52 2.00
N VAL A 105 0.75 2.46 3.22
CA VAL A 105 1.59 1.36 3.69
C VAL A 105 0.94 0.75 4.92
N ASP A 106 0.84 -0.58 4.92
CA ASP A 106 0.26 -1.37 6.01
C ASP A 106 1.14 -1.25 7.28
N PRO A 107 0.54 -1.18 8.47
CA PRO A 107 1.26 -1.12 9.75
C PRO A 107 2.33 -2.19 9.91
N TYR A 108 2.12 -3.40 9.43
CA TYR A 108 3.10 -4.48 9.46
C TYR A 108 4.41 -4.11 8.74
N GLN A 109 4.32 -3.39 7.61
CA GLN A 109 5.48 -2.97 6.84
C GLN A 109 6.36 -1.95 7.58
N ILE A 110 5.82 -1.27 8.58
CA ILE A 110 6.50 -0.21 9.32
C ILE A 110 6.83 -0.58 10.76
N GLY A 111 6.47 -1.82 11.20
CA GLY A 111 6.89 -2.37 12.48
C GLY A 111 5.80 -2.94 13.38
N HIS A 112 4.53 -2.84 13.02
CA HIS A 112 3.46 -3.45 13.80
C HIS A 112 3.53 -4.97 13.69
N GLU A 113 3.76 -5.66 14.81
CA GLU A 113 4.00 -7.11 14.85
C GLU A 113 5.13 -7.58 13.90
N ASN A 114 6.10 -6.70 13.61
CA ASN A 114 7.21 -6.97 12.71
C ASN A 114 8.52 -6.39 13.28
N SER A 115 9.26 -7.23 14.00
CA SER A 115 10.49 -6.84 14.66
C SER A 115 11.59 -6.42 13.67
N GLU A 116 11.68 -7.06 12.49
CA GLU A 116 12.66 -6.71 11.46
C GLU A 116 12.43 -5.29 10.94
N ALA A 117 11.18 -4.91 10.71
CA ALA A 117 10.84 -3.55 10.29
C ALA A 117 11.13 -2.51 11.39
N VAL A 118 10.94 -2.87 12.67
CA VAL A 118 11.33 -2.02 13.81
C VAL A 118 12.85 -1.85 13.84
N ASP A 119 13.60 -2.95 13.77
CA ASP A 119 15.06 -2.93 13.87
C ASP A 119 15.73 -2.20 12.70
N SER A 120 15.14 -2.27 11.51
CA SER A 120 15.58 -1.51 10.33
C SER A 120 15.16 -0.03 10.33
N GLY A 121 14.27 0.37 11.24
CA GLY A 121 13.72 1.73 11.26
C GLY A 121 12.82 2.05 10.06
N ALA A 122 12.07 1.06 9.57
CA ALA A 122 11.26 1.14 8.36
C ALA A 122 10.28 2.33 8.37
N PHE A 123 9.69 2.69 9.51
CA PHE A 123 8.84 3.87 9.62
C PHE A 123 9.54 5.13 9.09
N TRP A 124 10.78 5.38 9.50
CA TRP A 124 11.53 6.57 9.09
C TRP A 124 11.97 6.55 7.64
N PHE A 125 12.13 5.36 7.03
CA PHE A 125 12.31 5.23 5.59
C PHE A 125 11.14 5.84 4.82
N TYR A 126 9.92 5.42 5.13
CA TYR A 126 8.71 5.95 4.49
C TYR A 126 8.46 7.42 4.86
N ARG A 127 8.68 7.79 6.11
CA ARG A 127 8.51 9.19 6.55
C ARG A 127 9.40 10.17 5.78
N LYS A 128 10.64 9.82 5.50
CA LYS A 128 11.57 10.61 4.67
C LYS A 128 11.11 10.74 3.22
N LEU A 129 10.30 9.80 2.73
CA LEU A 129 9.69 9.86 1.39
C LEU A 129 8.40 10.69 1.36
N GLY A 130 7.98 11.26 2.48
CA GLY A 130 6.81 12.13 2.56
C GLY A 130 5.53 11.45 3.08
N PHE A 131 5.60 10.19 3.51
CA PHE A 131 4.44 9.53 4.11
C PHE A 131 4.10 10.16 5.46
N ARG A 132 2.80 10.33 5.72
CA ARG A 132 2.27 10.83 6.99
C ARG A 132 1.39 9.78 7.66
N PRO A 133 1.38 9.69 8.99
CA PRO A 133 0.46 8.80 9.70
C PRO A 133 -0.99 9.28 9.57
N THR A 134 -1.93 8.33 9.59
CA THR A 134 -3.37 8.60 9.62
C THR A 134 -3.89 8.79 11.05
N ASN A 135 -3.20 8.22 12.03
CA ASN A 135 -3.55 8.35 13.44
C ASN A 135 -3.01 9.68 14.02
N PRO A 136 -3.89 10.59 14.55
CA PRO A 136 -3.47 11.87 15.09
C PRO A 136 -2.50 11.77 16.28
N GLU A 137 -2.57 10.69 17.08
CA GLU A 137 -1.64 10.49 18.20
C GLU A 137 -0.25 10.12 17.69
N VAL A 138 -0.17 9.28 16.65
CA VAL A 138 1.08 8.94 15.97
C VAL A 138 1.65 10.19 15.29
N ALA A 139 0.82 11.03 14.67
CA ALA A 139 1.26 12.28 14.07
C ALA A 139 1.95 13.20 15.11
N ARG A 140 1.33 13.40 16.29
CA ARG A 140 1.94 14.14 17.39
C ARG A 140 3.24 13.50 17.90
N LEU A 141 3.34 12.18 17.90
CA LEU A 141 4.58 11.48 18.26
C LEU A 141 5.68 11.75 17.22
N VAL A 142 5.35 11.69 15.93
CA VAL A 142 6.28 12.02 14.84
C VAL A 142 6.86 13.42 15.01
N GLU A 143 6.03 14.44 15.25
CA GLU A 143 6.47 15.81 15.45
C GLU A 143 7.48 15.96 16.61
N ARG A 144 7.19 15.27 17.73
CA ARG A 144 8.12 15.25 18.89
C ARG A 144 9.45 14.59 18.56
N GLU A 145 9.42 13.43 17.89
CA GLU A 145 10.63 12.69 17.51
C GLU A 145 11.46 13.46 16.47
N GLU A 146 10.82 14.08 15.48
CA GLU A 146 11.50 14.94 14.50
C GLU A 146 12.13 16.17 15.18
N SER A 147 11.47 16.77 16.18
CA SER A 147 12.05 17.85 16.96
C SER A 147 13.30 17.41 17.71
N ARG A 148 13.27 16.25 18.35
CA ARG A 148 14.45 15.66 19.04
C ARG A 148 15.59 15.38 18.07
N MET A 149 15.30 14.83 16.88
CA MET A 149 16.31 14.58 15.85
C MET A 149 16.98 15.87 15.37
N ARG A 150 16.23 16.98 15.29
CA ARG A 150 16.79 18.30 14.93
C ARG A 150 17.66 18.89 16.04
N GLN A 151 17.28 18.66 17.29
CA GLN A 151 17.98 19.26 18.46
C GLN A 151 19.21 18.46 18.90
N THR A 152 19.21 17.14 18.65
CA THR A 152 20.25 16.25 19.16
C THR A 152 20.88 15.46 18.02
N PRO A 153 22.08 15.87 17.55
CA PRO A 153 22.79 15.10 16.52
C PRO A 153 23.00 13.65 16.95
N GLY A 154 22.72 12.72 16.05
CA GLY A 154 22.85 11.28 16.33
C GLY A 154 21.69 10.64 17.10
N TYR A 155 20.69 11.42 17.53
CA TYR A 155 19.49 10.84 18.16
C TYR A 155 18.83 9.78 17.28
N ARG A 156 18.37 8.70 17.90
CA ARG A 156 17.59 7.62 17.29
C ARG A 156 16.38 7.33 18.16
N SER A 157 15.24 7.14 17.55
CA SER A 157 14.02 6.69 18.24
C SER A 157 14.25 5.33 18.90
N SER A 158 13.79 5.18 20.15
CA SER A 158 13.87 3.90 20.85
C SER A 158 12.98 2.86 20.17
N ARG A 159 13.28 1.57 20.39
CA ARG A 159 12.45 0.44 19.90
C ARG A 159 10.97 0.65 20.27
N ARG A 160 10.68 0.95 21.54
CA ARG A 160 9.31 1.23 22.00
C ARG A 160 8.66 2.40 21.27
N THR A 161 9.41 3.41 20.91
CA THR A 161 8.91 4.54 20.10
C THR A 161 8.60 4.08 18.69
N LEU A 162 9.47 3.28 18.06
CA LEU A 162 9.25 2.75 16.72
C LEU A 162 8.02 1.85 16.65
N GLU A 163 7.80 1.01 17.64
CA GLU A 163 6.59 0.18 17.75
C GLU A 163 5.32 1.05 17.82
N ARG A 164 5.33 2.14 18.60
CA ARG A 164 4.22 3.09 18.66
C ARG A 164 4.02 3.88 17.37
N LEU A 165 5.09 4.23 16.67
CA LEU A 165 5.02 4.88 15.36
C LEU A 165 4.38 3.99 14.30
N ALA A 166 4.42 2.66 14.48
CA ALA A 166 3.81 1.67 13.59
C ALA A 166 2.31 1.42 13.87
N GLU A 167 1.71 2.15 14.81
CA GLU A 167 0.28 2.04 15.12
C GLU A 167 -0.58 2.77 14.07
N GLY A 168 -1.05 2.02 13.07
CA GLY A 168 -1.92 2.54 12.01
C GLY A 168 -1.22 2.75 10.67
N TYR A 169 -2.02 3.04 9.67
CA TYR A 169 -1.53 3.28 8.32
C TYR A 169 -0.78 4.58 8.18
N ILE A 170 0.16 4.60 7.24
CA ILE A 170 0.77 5.83 6.76
C ILE A 170 0.39 6.05 5.29
N LEU A 171 0.20 7.32 4.90
CA LEU A 171 -0.22 7.72 3.57
C LEU A 171 0.77 8.69 2.94
N TYR A 172 0.92 8.55 1.63
CA TYR A 172 1.52 9.57 0.77
C TYR A 172 0.49 9.98 -0.28
N GLU A 173 0.09 11.23 -0.25
CA GLU A 173 -0.84 11.84 -1.21
C GLU A 173 -0.04 12.70 -2.18
N MET A 174 -0.20 12.44 -3.48
CA MET A 174 0.53 13.22 -4.48
C MET A 174 0.07 14.67 -4.49
N PRO A 175 0.94 15.64 -4.80
CA PRO A 175 0.56 17.04 -4.90
C PRO A 175 -0.63 17.25 -5.84
N GLY A 176 -1.57 18.10 -5.43
CA GLY A 176 -2.81 18.38 -6.18
C GLY A 176 -3.97 17.42 -5.88
N THR A 177 -3.82 16.50 -4.94
CA THR A 177 -4.92 15.69 -4.41
C THR A 177 -5.45 16.25 -3.10
N GLU A 178 -6.74 15.97 -2.79
CA GLU A 178 -7.33 16.36 -1.52
C GLU A 178 -6.68 15.60 -0.37
N SER A 179 -6.17 16.32 0.64
CA SER A 179 -5.48 15.74 1.79
C SER A 179 -6.45 15.38 2.91
N GLY A 180 -6.21 14.24 3.58
CA GLY A 180 -6.96 13.80 4.75
C GLY A 180 -8.21 12.97 4.48
N ASP A 181 -8.70 12.95 3.27
CA ASP A 181 -9.92 12.21 2.90
C ASP A 181 -9.75 10.68 2.97
N TRP A 182 -8.52 10.21 2.95
CA TRP A 182 -8.16 8.80 2.96
C TRP A 182 -7.87 8.21 4.34
N ASP A 183 -7.80 9.02 5.38
CA ASP A 183 -7.31 8.64 6.71
C ASP A 183 -8.12 7.50 7.36
N HIS A 184 -9.41 7.43 7.06
CA HIS A 184 -10.33 6.46 7.63
C HIS A 184 -10.71 5.33 6.65
N PHE A 185 -10.05 5.25 5.51
CA PHE A 185 -10.39 4.30 4.46
C PHE A 185 -9.33 3.19 4.32
N SER A 186 -9.69 1.97 4.68
CA SER A 186 -8.85 0.77 4.50
C SER A 186 -9.38 -0.09 3.34
N LEU A 187 -8.57 -0.24 2.29
CA LEU A 187 -8.88 -1.12 1.15
C LEU A 187 -9.03 -2.58 1.57
N ARG A 188 -8.17 -3.03 2.46
CA ARG A 188 -8.19 -4.39 2.98
C ARG A 188 -9.46 -4.66 3.78
N THR A 189 -9.80 -3.77 4.70
CA THR A 189 -11.02 -3.88 5.51
C THR A 189 -12.27 -3.89 4.65
N LEU A 190 -12.34 -3.01 3.64
CA LEU A 190 -13.46 -2.98 2.70
C LEU A 190 -13.61 -4.33 1.97
N ALA A 191 -12.54 -4.84 1.39
CA ALA A 191 -12.56 -6.10 0.65
C ALA A 191 -12.91 -7.31 1.55
N GLN A 192 -12.39 -7.35 2.78
CA GLN A 192 -12.72 -8.38 3.77
C GLN A 192 -14.18 -8.32 4.22
N ASN A 193 -14.70 -7.13 4.49
CA ASN A 193 -16.09 -6.94 4.88
C ASN A 193 -17.04 -7.36 3.75
N THR A 194 -16.74 -6.99 2.52
CA THR A 194 -17.51 -7.43 1.35
C THR A 194 -17.51 -8.95 1.21
N GLN A 195 -16.37 -9.60 1.39
CA GLN A 195 -16.29 -11.06 1.34
C GLN A 195 -17.07 -11.75 2.47
N ARG A 196 -17.20 -11.10 3.63
CA ARG A 196 -17.98 -11.61 4.78
C ARG A 196 -19.47 -11.23 4.71
N GLY A 197 -19.91 -10.54 3.67
CA GLY A 197 -21.28 -10.03 3.56
C GLY A 197 -21.61 -8.89 4.52
N VAL A 198 -20.61 -8.27 5.12
CA VAL A 198 -20.81 -7.11 5.98
C VAL A 198 -21.10 -5.91 5.09
N LEU A 199 -22.33 -5.41 5.13
CA LEU A 199 -22.72 -4.20 4.41
C LEU A 199 -21.97 -2.98 4.96
N PRO A 200 -21.61 -2.03 4.09
CA PRO A 200 -21.07 -0.76 4.53
C PRO A 200 -22.06 -0.05 5.46
N PRO A 201 -21.59 0.82 6.37
CA PRO A 201 -22.45 1.54 7.31
C PRO A 201 -23.53 2.32 6.55
N ALA A 202 -24.73 2.36 7.10
CA ALA A 202 -25.91 3.00 6.48
C ALA A 202 -25.71 4.49 6.14
N LYS A 203 -24.77 5.15 6.81
CA LYS A 203 -24.37 6.55 6.54
C LYS A 203 -22.84 6.67 6.50
N PRO A 204 -22.19 6.26 5.39
CA PRO A 204 -20.75 6.43 5.24
C PRO A 204 -20.41 7.94 5.18
N ARG A 205 -19.31 8.33 5.81
CA ARG A 205 -18.83 9.72 5.86
C ARG A 205 -17.63 9.94 4.94
N GLY A 206 -17.47 11.17 4.45
CA GLY A 206 -16.28 11.56 3.69
C GLY A 206 -16.07 10.76 2.39
N MET A 207 -14.84 10.35 2.16
CA MET A 207 -14.43 9.59 0.95
C MET A 207 -15.10 8.23 0.85
N GLU A 208 -15.34 7.53 1.96
CA GLU A 208 -16.07 6.27 1.97
C GLU A 208 -17.44 6.43 1.27
N SER A 209 -18.15 7.52 1.55
CA SER A 209 -19.42 7.85 0.86
C SER A 209 -19.24 8.11 -0.64
N ARG A 210 -18.18 8.80 -1.05
CA ARG A 210 -17.84 9.01 -2.47
C ARG A 210 -17.55 7.69 -3.17
N TYR A 211 -16.74 6.83 -2.54
CA TYR A 211 -16.37 5.53 -3.09
C TYR A 211 -17.54 4.59 -3.22
N LEU A 212 -18.38 4.49 -2.20
CA LEU A 212 -19.57 3.65 -2.25
C LEU A 212 -20.53 4.12 -3.35
N ARG A 213 -20.74 5.44 -3.52
CA ARG A 213 -21.52 5.99 -4.63
C ARG A 213 -20.89 5.72 -5.99
N ARG A 214 -19.57 5.78 -6.11
CA ARG A 214 -18.83 5.45 -7.34
C ARG A 214 -18.93 3.97 -7.66
N MET A 215 -18.76 3.09 -6.68
CA MET A 215 -18.97 1.64 -6.83
C MET A 215 -20.39 1.30 -7.28
N GLN A 216 -21.40 1.97 -6.72
CA GLN A 216 -22.80 1.76 -7.14
C GLN A 216 -23.07 2.18 -8.59
N LYS A 217 -22.32 3.15 -9.11
CA LYS A 217 -22.41 3.61 -10.50
C LYS A 217 -21.58 2.78 -11.48
N ASP A 218 -20.52 2.14 -10.99
CA ASP A 218 -19.66 1.26 -11.78
C ASP A 218 -20.33 -0.10 -11.96
N THR A 219 -20.76 -0.39 -13.19
CA THR A 219 -21.51 -1.62 -13.51
C THR A 219 -20.72 -2.90 -13.24
N ARG A 220 -19.39 -2.90 -13.40
CA ARG A 220 -18.54 -4.08 -13.13
C ARG A 220 -18.43 -4.30 -11.62
N LEU A 221 -18.11 -3.27 -10.85
CA LEU A 221 -18.02 -3.36 -9.39
C LEU A 221 -19.36 -3.66 -8.75
N ARG A 222 -20.45 -3.09 -9.30
CA ARG A 222 -21.81 -3.41 -8.86
C ARG A 222 -22.20 -4.86 -9.13
N ALA A 223 -21.88 -5.39 -10.30
CA ALA A 223 -22.13 -6.78 -10.64
C ALA A 223 -21.33 -7.73 -9.74
N GLU A 224 -20.06 -7.44 -9.48
CA GLU A 224 -19.21 -8.18 -8.56
C GLU A 224 -19.78 -8.17 -7.14
N TRP A 225 -20.20 -7.02 -6.64
CA TRP A 225 -20.84 -6.90 -5.32
C TRP A 225 -22.14 -7.71 -5.21
N LEU A 226 -23.03 -7.59 -6.20
CA LEU A 226 -24.31 -8.33 -6.20
C LEU A 226 -24.08 -9.84 -6.24
N ARG A 227 -23.11 -10.30 -7.04
CA ARG A 227 -22.73 -11.72 -7.09
C ARG A 227 -22.25 -12.24 -5.74
N LEU A 228 -21.44 -11.47 -5.03
CA LEU A 228 -20.94 -11.82 -3.70
C LEU A 228 -22.05 -11.85 -2.65
N GLY A 229 -22.98 -10.90 -2.69
CA GLY A 229 -24.15 -10.88 -1.79
C GLY A 229 -25.09 -12.08 -1.99
N GLN A 230 -25.20 -12.61 -3.22
CA GLN A 230 -26.02 -13.80 -3.50
C GLN A 230 -25.40 -15.10 -2.98
N HIS A 231 -24.07 -15.20 -2.91
CA HIS A 231 -23.38 -16.38 -2.36
C HIS A 231 -23.39 -16.47 -0.82
N ILE A 232 -23.83 -15.42 -0.15
CA ILE A 232 -23.88 -15.35 1.32
C ILE A 232 -25.30 -15.61 1.83
N ALA A 233 -26.30 -15.50 0.97
CA ALA A 233 -27.70 -15.75 1.28
C ALA A 233 -28.14 -17.22 1.05
N THR A 234 -27.21 -18.09 0.62
CA THR A 234 -27.39 -19.55 0.52
C THR A 234 -26.44 -20.26 1.47
#